data_b24ac8cdd4d1606e6959baefcfcb9d76
#
_entry.id   b24ac8cdd4d1606e6959baefcfcb9d76
#
_cell.length_a   1.000
_cell.length_b   1.000
_cell.length_c   1.000
_cell.angle_alpha   90.00
_cell.angle_beta   90.00
_cell.angle_gamma   90.00
#
_symmetry.space_group_name_H-M   'P 1'
#
loop_
_entity.id
_entity.type
_entity.pdbx_description
1 polymer ?
#
loop_
_entity_poly.entity_id
_entity_poly.type
_entity_poly.pdbx_seq_one_letter_code
_entity_poly.pdbx_strand_id
1 'polypeptide(L)'
;MRSPRGAAPLVAVAHGSRDPRAAATVGALLAEVAARRPGLPVLTSFLDHAPPAPARVLEALDADAAVVLPLLLTAAYHSKTDIPAVLAEVRTRRPRLGLRTAATLGPHPLLVAALERRLAEAG
;
A
#
# COMPACT_ATOMS: atom_id res chain seq x y z
N MET A 1 -14.74 -15.38 -7.91
CA MET A 1 -15.97 -14.80 -7.32
C MET A 1 -15.61 -13.87 -6.18
N ARG A 2 -16.23 -12.70 -6.18
CA ARG A 2 -15.95 -11.74 -5.13
C ARG A 2 -16.58 -12.16 -3.82
N SER A 3 -15.95 -11.73 -2.72
CA SER A 3 -16.52 -11.88 -1.40
C SER A 3 -17.31 -10.60 -1.06
N PRO A 4 -18.64 -10.61 -1.11
CA PRO A 4 -19.40 -9.40 -0.82
C PRO A 4 -19.32 -8.97 0.63
N ARG A 5 -18.86 -9.86 1.50
CA ARG A 5 -18.77 -9.60 2.93
C ARG A 5 -17.35 -9.49 3.44
N GLY A 6 -16.38 -9.68 2.56
CA GLY A 6 -14.99 -9.54 2.92
C GLY A 6 -14.63 -8.08 3.07
N ALA A 7 -13.60 -7.80 3.84
CA ALA A 7 -13.02 -6.47 3.88
C ALA A 7 -12.50 -6.11 2.50
N ALA A 8 -12.60 -4.83 2.14
CA ALA A 8 -12.01 -4.36 0.89
C ALA A 8 -10.51 -4.66 0.91
N PRO A 9 -9.95 -5.16 -0.20
CA PRO A 9 -8.53 -5.42 -0.26
C PRO A 9 -7.69 -4.20 0.07
N LEU A 10 -6.58 -4.43 0.74
CA LEU A 10 -5.59 -3.40 1.03
C LEU A 10 -4.53 -3.45 -0.07
N VAL A 11 -4.39 -2.37 -0.81
CA VAL A 11 -3.35 -2.24 -1.82
C VAL A 11 -2.32 -1.24 -1.31
N ALA A 12 -1.19 -1.77 -0.89
CA ALA A 12 -0.09 -0.93 -0.43
C ALA A 12 0.69 -0.40 -1.63
N VAL A 13 1.05 0.87 -1.57
CA VAL A 13 1.82 1.53 -2.62
C VAL A 13 3.13 2.01 -2.02
N ALA A 14 4.22 1.33 -2.35
CA ALA A 14 5.55 1.73 -1.97
C ALA A 14 6.21 2.50 -3.11
N HIS A 15 7.24 3.27 -2.79
CA HIS A 15 7.96 4.03 -3.82
C HIS A 15 8.63 3.09 -4.82
N GLY A 16 9.33 2.08 -4.31
CA GLY A 16 10.12 1.17 -5.13
C GLY A 16 11.60 1.51 -5.08
N SER A 17 12.40 0.54 -5.45
CA SER A 17 13.85 0.66 -5.48
C SER A 17 14.42 -0.32 -6.49
N ARG A 18 15.57 -0.02 -7.03
CA ARG A 18 16.30 -0.95 -7.90
C ARG A 18 16.94 -2.08 -7.11
N ASP A 19 17.08 -1.91 -5.81
CA ASP A 19 17.62 -2.96 -4.94
C ASP A 19 16.50 -3.97 -4.63
N PRO A 20 16.65 -5.24 -5.03
CA PRO A 20 15.60 -6.24 -4.80
C PRO A 20 15.32 -6.51 -3.33
N ARG A 21 16.25 -6.16 -2.44
CA ARG A 21 16.05 -6.32 -1.00
C ARG A 21 14.94 -5.40 -0.49
N ALA A 22 14.75 -4.24 -1.13
CA ALA A 22 13.69 -3.32 -0.74
C ALA A 22 12.31 -3.94 -0.96
N ALA A 23 12.09 -4.57 -2.12
CA ALA A 23 10.82 -5.24 -2.40
C ALA A 23 10.59 -6.40 -1.44
N ALA A 24 11.64 -7.15 -1.12
CA ALA A 24 11.54 -8.27 -0.18
C ALA A 24 11.14 -7.79 1.21
N THR A 25 11.70 -6.66 1.67
CA THR A 25 11.39 -6.09 2.98
C THR A 25 9.93 -5.63 3.02
N VAL A 26 9.47 -4.95 1.99
CA VAL A 26 8.07 -4.52 1.90
C VAL A 26 7.14 -5.74 1.91
N GLY A 27 7.48 -6.77 1.15
CA GLY A 27 6.70 -8.00 1.12
C GLY A 27 6.61 -8.68 2.48
N ALA A 28 7.73 -8.72 3.21
CA ALA A 28 7.75 -9.30 4.56
C ALA A 28 6.87 -8.50 5.53
N LEU A 29 6.93 -7.18 5.47
CA LEU A 29 6.09 -6.33 6.30
C LEU A 29 4.61 -6.58 6.03
N LEU A 30 4.23 -6.63 4.77
CA LEU A 30 2.82 -6.82 4.41
C LEU A 30 2.34 -8.23 4.70
N ALA A 31 3.22 -9.22 4.65
CA ALA A 31 2.88 -10.58 5.07
C ALA A 31 2.52 -10.62 6.56
N GLU A 32 3.21 -9.83 7.39
CA GLU A 32 2.86 -9.73 8.81
C GLU A 32 1.50 -9.07 9.01
N VAL A 33 1.18 -8.04 8.22
CA VAL A 33 -0.14 -7.41 8.27
C VAL A 33 -1.22 -8.42 7.91
N ALA A 34 -1.02 -9.18 6.84
CA ALA A 34 -1.96 -10.19 6.40
C ALA A 34 -2.18 -11.27 7.46
N ALA A 35 -1.11 -11.67 8.14
CA ALA A 35 -1.20 -12.68 9.21
C ALA A 35 -2.02 -12.17 10.40
N ARG A 36 -1.99 -10.88 10.68
CA ARG A 36 -2.75 -10.27 11.77
C ARG A 36 -4.18 -9.93 11.40
N ARG A 37 -4.51 -9.94 10.13
CA ARG A 37 -5.85 -9.62 9.63
C ARG A 37 -6.33 -10.75 8.71
N PRO A 38 -6.63 -11.94 9.25
CA PRO A 38 -7.13 -13.05 8.42
C PRO A 38 -8.37 -12.62 7.65
N GLY A 39 -8.43 -13.00 6.39
CA GLY A 39 -9.53 -12.62 5.52
C GLY A 39 -9.36 -11.28 4.80
N LEU A 40 -8.35 -10.50 5.15
CA LEU A 40 -8.05 -9.27 4.43
C LEU A 40 -7.03 -9.56 3.33
N PRO A 41 -7.40 -9.42 2.05
CA PRO A 41 -6.40 -9.50 0.98
C PRO A 41 -5.45 -8.31 1.08
N VAL A 42 -4.16 -8.58 1.11
CA VAL A 42 -3.12 -7.55 1.19
C VAL A 42 -2.22 -7.69 -0.03
N LEU A 43 -2.16 -6.64 -0.82
CA LEU A 43 -1.46 -6.63 -2.09
C LEU A 43 -0.41 -5.53 -2.09
N THR A 44 0.70 -5.79 -2.74
CA THR A 44 1.81 -4.85 -2.83
C THR A 44 1.90 -4.26 -4.23
N SER A 45 2.22 -2.98 -4.30
CA SER A 45 2.53 -2.32 -5.56
C SER A 45 3.62 -1.29 -5.36
N PHE A 46 4.26 -0.89 -6.46
CA PHE A 46 5.39 0.03 -6.43
C PHE A 46 5.20 1.11 -7.48
N LEU A 47 5.47 2.35 -7.10
CA LEU A 47 5.35 3.48 -8.02
C LEU A 47 6.41 3.43 -9.12
N ASP A 48 7.58 2.91 -8.80
CA ASP A 48 8.72 2.91 -9.73
C ASP A 48 9.65 1.74 -9.44
N HIS A 49 10.51 1.42 -10.39
CA HIS A 49 11.63 0.47 -10.30
C HIS A 49 11.28 -1.00 -10.12
N ALA A 50 10.13 -1.34 -9.59
CA ALA A 50 9.75 -2.73 -9.35
C ALA A 50 8.29 -2.96 -9.70
N PRO A 51 7.95 -4.12 -10.29
CA PRO A 51 6.56 -4.48 -10.51
C PRO A 51 5.95 -5.11 -9.25
N PRO A 52 4.61 -5.16 -9.15
CA PRO A 52 3.65 -4.59 -10.06
C PRO A 52 3.37 -3.11 -9.79
N ALA A 53 2.95 -2.39 -10.82
CA ALA A 53 2.50 -1.01 -10.67
C ALA A 53 1.10 -0.97 -10.02
N PRO A 54 0.77 0.11 -9.28
CA PRO A 54 -0.53 0.19 -8.61
C PRO A 54 -1.72 0.07 -9.55
N ALA A 55 -1.67 0.67 -10.72
CA ALA A 55 -2.76 0.58 -11.69
C ALA A 55 -3.01 -0.86 -12.11
N ARG A 56 -1.95 -1.64 -12.33
CA ARG A 56 -2.07 -3.05 -12.69
C ARG A 56 -2.77 -3.85 -11.61
N VAL A 57 -2.39 -3.64 -10.36
CA VAL A 57 -2.98 -4.34 -9.23
C VAL A 57 -4.45 -4.00 -9.11
N LEU A 58 -4.78 -2.72 -9.16
CA LEU A 58 -6.16 -2.26 -9.00
C LEU A 58 -7.05 -2.70 -10.15
N GLU A 59 -6.54 -2.70 -11.38
CA GLU A 59 -7.32 -3.14 -12.54
C GLU A 59 -7.60 -4.63 -12.51
N ALA A 60 -6.73 -5.41 -11.88
CA ALA A 60 -6.87 -6.87 -11.82
C ALA A 60 -7.64 -7.36 -10.61
N LEU A 61 -8.04 -6.47 -9.69
CA LEU A 61 -8.73 -6.89 -8.47
C LEU A 61 -10.08 -7.52 -8.76
N ASP A 62 -10.35 -8.64 -8.12
CA ASP A 62 -11.67 -9.25 -8.11
C ASP A 62 -12.44 -8.77 -6.89
N ALA A 63 -12.76 -7.48 -6.86
CA ALA A 63 -13.45 -6.84 -5.76
C ALA A 63 -14.15 -5.59 -6.25
N ASP A 64 -15.13 -5.12 -5.49
CA ASP A 64 -15.88 -3.89 -5.79
C ASP A 64 -15.24 -2.65 -5.21
N ALA A 65 -14.34 -2.82 -4.27
CA ALA A 65 -13.71 -1.69 -3.59
C ALA A 65 -12.30 -2.07 -3.16
N ALA A 66 -11.47 -1.08 -2.93
CA ALA A 66 -10.13 -1.26 -2.42
C ALA A 66 -9.72 -0.05 -1.59
N VAL A 67 -8.85 -0.29 -0.62
CA VAL A 67 -8.21 0.78 0.14
C VAL A 67 -6.75 0.86 -0.32
N VAL A 68 -6.36 2.03 -0.77
CA VAL A 68 -4.99 2.29 -1.23
C VAL A 68 -4.22 2.91 -0.08
N LEU A 69 -3.15 2.26 0.35
CA LEU A 69 -2.34 2.71 1.48
C LEU A 69 -0.95 3.10 1.01
N PRO A 70 -0.64 4.40 1.05
CA PRO A 70 0.73 4.84 0.73
C PRO A 70 1.70 4.39 1.84
N LEU A 71 2.70 3.60 1.47
CA LEU A 71 3.78 3.23 2.39
C LEU A 71 4.85 4.31 2.37
N LEU A 72 4.45 5.51 2.77
CA LEU A 72 5.29 6.68 2.80
C LEU A 72 5.22 7.31 4.18
N LEU A 73 6.33 7.83 4.65
CA LEU A 73 6.37 8.43 5.99
C LEU A 73 5.62 9.76 6.05
N THR A 74 5.60 10.51 4.96
CA THR A 74 4.96 11.82 4.93
C THR A 74 4.13 11.99 3.68
N ALA A 75 3.18 12.92 3.72
CA ALA A 75 2.38 13.30 2.56
C ALA A 75 3.20 14.26 1.68
N ALA A 76 4.19 13.72 1.00
CA ALA A 76 5.06 14.46 0.10
C ALA A 76 4.56 14.39 -1.34
N TYR A 77 5.40 14.78 -2.27
CA TYR A 77 5.04 14.91 -3.68
C TYR A 77 4.36 13.66 -4.25
N HIS A 78 4.93 12.48 -3.99
CA HIS A 78 4.38 11.25 -4.55
C HIS A 78 2.95 10.97 -4.10
N SER A 79 2.65 11.16 -2.82
CA SER A 79 1.30 10.90 -2.34
C SER A 79 0.30 11.97 -2.81
N LYS A 80 0.78 13.18 -3.09
CA LYS A 80 -0.08 14.29 -3.52
C LYS A 80 -0.29 14.36 -5.02
N THR A 81 0.59 13.73 -5.80
CA THR A 81 0.59 13.85 -7.25
C THR A 81 0.47 12.50 -7.93
N ASP A 82 1.37 11.57 -7.61
CA ASP A 82 1.45 10.29 -8.34
C ASP A 82 0.28 9.36 -8.00
N ILE A 83 -0.07 9.27 -6.72
CA ILE A 83 -1.16 8.37 -6.32
C ILE A 83 -2.52 8.85 -6.84
N PRO A 84 -2.90 10.13 -6.70
CA PRO A 84 -4.14 10.61 -7.31
C PRO A 84 -4.19 10.40 -8.83
N ALA A 85 -3.06 10.55 -9.53
CA ALA A 85 -3.01 10.32 -10.97
C ALA A 85 -3.29 8.86 -11.31
N VAL A 86 -2.71 7.93 -10.55
CA VAL A 86 -2.96 6.49 -10.74
C VAL A 86 -4.43 6.18 -10.51
N LEU A 87 -5.02 6.72 -9.46
CA LEU A 87 -6.42 6.46 -9.14
C LEU A 87 -7.35 7.01 -10.21
N ALA A 88 -7.05 8.17 -10.76
CA ALA A 88 -7.82 8.75 -11.85
C ALA A 88 -7.77 7.84 -13.08
N GLU A 89 -6.60 7.32 -13.41
CA GLU A 89 -6.43 6.39 -14.52
C GLU A 89 -7.26 5.11 -14.31
N VAL A 90 -7.19 4.55 -13.10
CA VAL A 90 -7.94 3.33 -12.79
C VAL A 90 -9.44 3.58 -12.87
N ARG A 91 -9.92 4.72 -12.37
CA ARG A 91 -11.33 5.07 -12.43
C ARG A 91 -11.84 5.20 -13.87
N THR A 92 -11.00 5.59 -14.79
CA THR A 92 -11.35 5.64 -16.19
C THR A 92 -11.66 4.25 -16.74
N ARG A 93 -10.91 3.25 -16.32
CA ARG A 93 -11.06 1.87 -16.78
C ARG A 93 -12.04 1.05 -15.94
N ARG A 94 -12.16 1.38 -14.66
CA ARG A 94 -13.05 0.69 -13.74
C ARG A 94 -13.87 1.71 -12.96
N PRO A 95 -14.83 2.37 -13.61
CA PRO A 95 -15.58 3.46 -12.96
C PRO A 95 -16.42 3.03 -11.75
N ARG A 96 -16.70 1.73 -11.64
CA ARG A 96 -17.50 1.22 -10.51
C ARG A 96 -16.66 0.72 -9.34
N LEU A 97 -15.35 0.68 -9.48
CA LEU A 97 -14.48 0.29 -8.38
C LEU A 97 -14.42 1.41 -7.36
N GLY A 98 -14.86 1.13 -6.14
CA GLY A 98 -14.77 2.09 -5.05
C GLY A 98 -13.35 2.17 -4.50
N LEU A 99 -12.72 3.33 -4.63
CA LEU A 99 -11.35 3.53 -4.18
C LEU A 99 -11.31 4.55 -3.05
N ARG A 100 -10.67 4.18 -1.96
CA ARG A 100 -10.38 5.09 -0.86
C ARG A 100 -8.88 5.07 -0.60
N THR A 101 -8.32 6.23 -0.26
CA THR A 101 -6.91 6.35 0.05
C THR A 101 -6.75 6.58 1.54
N ALA A 102 -5.96 5.73 2.17
CA ALA A 102 -5.59 5.93 3.56
C ALA A 102 -4.50 6.99 3.66
N ALA A 103 -4.37 7.57 4.84
CA ALA A 103 -3.30 8.54 5.10
C ALA A 103 -1.93 7.85 5.05
N THR A 104 -0.88 8.64 4.84
CA THR A 104 0.49 8.16 4.95
C THR A 104 0.78 7.72 6.39
N LEU A 105 1.88 6.99 6.57
CA LEU A 105 2.21 6.39 7.87
C LEU A 105 2.53 7.40 8.95
N GLY A 106 3.15 8.50 8.60
CA GLY A 106 3.65 9.41 9.61
C GLY A 106 3.19 10.86 9.45
N PRO A 107 3.41 11.65 10.49
CA PRO A 107 3.92 11.23 11.78
C PRO A 107 2.86 10.44 12.59
N HIS A 108 3.33 9.50 13.41
CA HIS A 108 2.42 8.67 14.23
C HIS A 108 3.18 8.15 15.45
N PRO A 109 2.55 8.09 16.63
CA PRO A 109 3.22 7.62 17.84
C PRO A 109 3.85 6.24 17.73
N LEU A 110 3.26 5.33 16.95
CA LEU A 110 3.84 4.00 16.78
C LEU A 110 5.14 4.04 15.99
N LEU A 111 5.28 4.97 15.05
CA LEU A 111 6.55 5.16 14.35
C LEU A 111 7.62 5.74 15.27
N VAL A 112 7.23 6.66 16.14
CA VAL A 112 8.15 7.21 17.15
C VAL A 112 8.63 6.09 18.06
N ALA A 113 7.74 5.21 18.51
CA ALA A 113 8.10 4.07 19.34
C ALA A 113 9.08 3.13 18.63
N ALA A 114 8.88 2.91 17.33
CA ALA A 114 9.79 2.09 16.54
C ALA A 114 11.18 2.71 16.46
N LEU A 115 11.24 4.03 16.25
CA LEU A 115 12.51 4.75 16.22
C LEU A 115 13.24 4.67 17.57
N GLU A 116 12.50 4.83 18.66
CA GLU A 116 13.07 4.72 20.00
C GLU A 116 13.64 3.34 20.27
N ARG A 117 12.92 2.31 19.81
CA ARG A 117 13.41 0.94 19.92
C ARG A 117 14.72 0.75 19.16
N ARG A 118 14.81 1.25 17.94
CA ARG A 118 16.03 1.14 17.14
C ARG A 118 17.19 1.86 17.83
N LEU A 119 16.92 3.03 18.41
CA LEU A 119 17.93 3.78 19.15
C LEU A 119 18.42 2.97 20.34
N ALA A 120 17.54 2.39 21.12
CA ALA A 120 17.90 1.58 22.27
C ALA A 120 18.71 0.34 21.87
N GLU A 121 18.35 -0.31 20.78
CA GLU A 121 19.06 -1.48 20.26
C GLU A 121 20.48 -1.14 19.81
N ALA A 122 20.68 0.07 19.33
CA ALA A 122 22.00 0.48 18.84
C ALA A 122 22.95 0.89 19.98
N GLY A 123 22.44 1.08 21.16
CA GLY A 123 23.23 1.48 22.34
C GLY A 123 23.10 2.95 22.62
#